data_e30d82f7ddb7f0987f5321bb2a72f520
#
_entry.id   e30d82f7ddb7f0987f5321bb2a72f520
#
_cell.length_a   1.000
_cell.length_b   1.000
_cell.length_c   1.000
_cell.angle_alpha   90.00
_cell.angle_beta   90.00
_cell.angle_gamma   90.00
#
_symmetry.space_group_name_H-M   'P 1'
#
loop_
_entity.id
_entity.type
_entity.pdbx_description
1 polymer ?
#
loop_
_entity_poly.entity_id
_entity_poly.type
_entity_poly.pdbx_seq_one_letter_code
_entity_poly.pdbx_strand_id
1 'polypeptide(L)'
;MKNKITWNGIRITLDYQPQPDNYGESVAWYAEGHDAEGNRYEVVWQYQEPEYWKDLSNEEKINWSNFENSVVDDFADWDHPLEVNEQ
;
A
#
# COMPACT_ATOMS: atom_id res chain seq x y z
N MET A 1 -6.39 1.63 7.16
CA MET A 1 -5.20 0.92 6.69
C MET A 1 -4.30 0.58 7.87
N LYS A 2 -3.68 -0.57 7.83
CA LYS A 2 -2.77 -1.02 8.89
C LYS A 2 -1.39 -0.40 8.71
N ASN A 3 -0.78 0.00 9.81
CA ASN A 3 0.60 0.50 9.78
C ASN A 3 1.62 -0.58 10.18
N LYS A 4 1.18 -1.83 10.31
CA LYS A 4 2.02 -2.98 10.62
C LYS A 4 1.62 -4.15 9.73
N ILE A 5 2.63 -4.89 9.27
CA ILE A 5 2.42 -6.12 8.49
C ILE A 5 3.25 -7.25 9.08
N THR A 6 2.88 -8.47 8.76
CA THR A 6 3.66 -9.66 9.10
C THR A 6 4.10 -10.32 7.80
N TRP A 7 5.41 -10.54 7.65
CA TRP A 7 6.00 -11.17 6.48
C TRP A 7 6.96 -12.25 6.92
N ASN A 8 6.68 -13.49 6.55
CA ASN A 8 7.50 -14.66 6.92
C ASN A 8 7.82 -14.72 8.42
N GLY A 9 6.83 -14.38 9.27
CA GLY A 9 7.00 -14.37 10.71
C GLY A 9 7.64 -13.10 11.27
N ILE A 10 8.06 -12.18 10.41
CA ILE A 10 8.65 -10.91 10.82
C ILE A 10 7.56 -9.84 10.88
N ARG A 11 7.47 -9.15 12.01
CA ARG A 11 6.54 -8.02 12.15
C ARG A 11 7.23 -6.72 11.77
N ILE A 12 6.71 -6.07 10.72
CA ILE A 12 7.26 -4.82 10.19
C ILE A 12 6.30 -3.69 10.53
N THR A 13 6.83 -2.63 11.15
CA THR A 13 6.09 -1.39 11.40
C THR A 13 6.41 -0.41 10.29
N LEU A 14 5.39 0.08 9.60
CA LEU A 14 5.59 1.04 8.50
C LEU A 14 5.94 2.42 9.06
N ASP A 15 6.94 3.07 8.47
CA ASP A 15 7.41 4.38 8.89
C ASP A 15 6.50 5.51 8.41
N TYR A 16 5.75 5.27 7.34
CA TYR A 16 4.79 6.21 6.79
C TYR A 16 3.69 5.48 6.03
N GLN A 17 2.64 6.20 5.69
CA GLN A 17 1.54 5.64 4.92
C GLN A 17 2.00 5.30 3.51
N PRO A 18 1.67 4.11 2.99
CA PRO A 18 2.06 3.73 1.63
C PRO A 18 1.64 4.76 0.59
N GLN A 19 2.51 5.00 -0.37
CA GLN A 19 2.31 5.95 -1.46
C GLN A 19 2.26 5.20 -2.79
N PRO A 20 1.45 5.65 -3.75
CA PRO A 20 1.49 5.06 -5.08
C PRO A 20 2.77 5.47 -5.79
N ASP A 21 3.38 4.53 -6.50
CA ASP A 21 4.56 4.79 -7.30
C ASP A 21 4.46 4.04 -8.61
N ASN A 22 5.11 4.55 -9.64
CA ASN A 22 5.13 3.93 -10.95
C ASN A 22 6.33 3.00 -11.07
N TYR A 23 6.05 1.73 -11.30
CA TYR A 23 7.06 0.73 -11.61
C TYR A 23 6.93 0.37 -13.09
N GLY A 24 7.65 1.09 -13.96
CA GLY A 24 7.49 0.93 -15.40
C GLY A 24 6.08 1.30 -15.85
N GLU A 25 5.35 0.35 -16.43
CA GLU A 25 3.97 0.57 -16.90
C GLU A 25 2.92 0.27 -15.82
N SER A 26 3.36 -0.22 -14.67
CA SER A 26 2.46 -0.62 -13.59
C SER A 26 2.56 0.37 -12.44
N VAL A 27 1.43 0.56 -11.75
CA VAL A 27 1.37 1.31 -10.51
C VAL A 27 1.43 0.34 -9.34
N ALA A 28 2.25 0.64 -8.34
CA ALA A 28 2.33 -0.14 -7.12
C ALA A 28 2.28 0.78 -5.92
N TRP A 29 1.90 0.24 -4.77
CA TRP A 29 2.00 0.94 -3.50
C TRP A 29 3.35 0.62 -2.88
N TYR A 30 3.94 1.62 -2.27
CA TYR A 30 5.30 1.55 -1.74
C TYR A 30 5.36 2.18 -0.36
N ALA A 31 6.06 1.53 0.56
CA ALA A 31 6.37 2.09 1.87
C ALA A 31 7.67 1.49 2.39
N GLU A 32 8.25 2.15 3.37
CA GLU A 32 9.37 1.61 4.12
C GLU A 32 8.95 1.33 5.56
N GLY A 33 9.61 0.39 6.20
CA GLY A 33 9.32 0.04 7.57
C GLY A 33 10.51 -0.59 8.25
N HIS A 34 10.34 -1.00 9.50
CA HIS A 34 11.38 -1.62 10.30
C HIS A 34 10.79 -2.68 11.22
N ASP A 35 11.62 -3.66 11.61
CA ASP A 35 11.24 -4.65 12.57
C ASP A 35 11.64 -4.24 14.00
N ALA A 36 11.40 -5.12 14.99
CA ALA A 36 11.72 -4.84 16.38
C ALA A 36 13.22 -4.71 16.65
N GLU A 37 14.06 -5.27 15.76
CA GLU A 37 15.50 -5.24 15.87
C GLU A 37 16.13 -4.04 15.14
N GLY A 38 15.29 -3.22 14.48
CA GLY A 38 15.74 -2.06 13.74
C GLY A 38 16.17 -2.35 12.30
N ASN A 39 16.00 -3.57 11.83
CA ASN A 39 16.24 -3.88 10.41
C ASN A 39 15.22 -3.17 9.53
N ARG A 40 15.66 -2.59 8.45
CA ARG A 40 14.81 -1.81 7.56
C ARG A 40 14.38 -2.63 6.35
N TYR A 41 13.16 -2.36 5.91
CA TYR A 41 12.53 -3.07 4.80
C TYR A 41 11.84 -2.11 3.86
N GLU A 42 11.86 -2.46 2.57
CA GLU A 42 11.04 -1.84 1.55
C GLU A 42 9.87 -2.79 1.28
N VAL A 43 8.65 -2.28 1.33
CA VAL A 43 7.45 -3.09 1.14
C VAL A 43 6.69 -2.56 -0.06
N VAL A 44 6.31 -3.47 -0.97
CA VAL A 44 5.60 -3.13 -2.20
C VAL A 44 4.32 -3.95 -2.26
N TRP A 45 3.20 -3.29 -2.52
CA TRP A 45 1.91 -3.94 -2.73
C TRP A 45 1.45 -3.73 -4.16
N GLN A 46 0.78 -4.74 -4.71
CA GLN A 46 0.17 -4.61 -6.02
C GLN A 46 -1.01 -3.63 -5.95
N TYR A 47 -1.04 -2.67 -6.86
CA TYR A 47 -2.18 -1.77 -7.01
C TYR A 47 -3.35 -2.53 -7.63
N GLN A 48 -4.54 -2.34 -7.08
CA GLN A 48 -5.77 -2.89 -7.63
C GLN A 48 -6.87 -1.84 -7.51
N GLU A 49 -7.82 -1.86 -8.46
CA GLU A 49 -8.99 -0.98 -8.41
C GLU A 49 -10.21 -1.81 -8.05
N PRO A 50 -11.01 -1.39 -7.05
CA PRO A 50 -12.28 -2.04 -6.79
C PRO A 50 -13.25 -1.82 -7.94
N GLU A 51 -14.18 -2.75 -8.14
CA GLU A 51 -15.11 -2.68 -9.27
C GLU A 51 -15.95 -1.39 -9.29
N TYR A 52 -16.39 -0.94 -8.12
CA TYR A 52 -17.21 0.28 -8.05
C TYR A 52 -16.46 1.53 -8.53
N TRP A 53 -15.13 1.49 -8.57
CA TRP A 53 -14.32 2.62 -9.03
C TRP A 53 -14.61 3.00 -10.47
N LYS A 54 -14.91 2.01 -11.32
CA LYS A 54 -15.20 2.22 -12.73
C LYS A 54 -16.48 2.99 -12.95
N ASP A 55 -17.43 2.89 -12.02
CA ASP A 55 -18.75 3.51 -12.11
C ASP A 55 -18.78 4.92 -11.55
N LEU A 56 -17.68 5.39 -10.98
CA LEU A 56 -17.59 6.73 -10.42
C LEU A 56 -17.35 7.78 -11.51
N SER A 57 -17.95 8.96 -11.35
CA SER A 57 -17.62 10.10 -12.19
C SER A 57 -16.20 10.59 -11.94
N ASN A 58 -15.65 11.38 -12.88
CA ASN A 58 -14.31 11.94 -12.70
C ASN A 58 -14.23 12.82 -11.45
N GLU A 59 -15.28 13.57 -11.14
CA GLU A 59 -15.35 14.40 -9.94
C GLU A 59 -15.29 13.56 -8.67
N GLU A 60 -16.04 12.47 -8.64
CA GLU A 60 -16.03 11.55 -7.51
C GLU A 60 -14.64 10.91 -7.33
N LYS A 61 -13.99 10.51 -8.43
CA LYS A 61 -12.64 9.94 -8.40
C LYS A 61 -11.63 10.91 -7.84
N ILE A 62 -11.74 12.20 -8.17
CA ILE A 62 -10.84 13.23 -7.63
C ILE A 62 -11.01 13.36 -6.13
N ASN A 63 -12.25 13.36 -5.63
CA ASN A 63 -12.50 13.42 -4.20
C ASN A 63 -11.97 12.20 -3.46
N TRP A 64 -12.03 11.03 -4.09
CA TRP A 64 -11.57 9.78 -3.50
C TRP A 64 -10.06 9.63 -3.56
N SER A 65 -9.40 10.29 -4.53
CA SER A 65 -7.94 10.19 -4.67
C SER A 65 -7.17 10.84 -3.51
N ASN A 66 -7.84 11.60 -2.67
CA ASN A 66 -7.22 12.16 -1.46
C ASN A 66 -6.96 11.09 -0.38
N PHE A 67 -7.48 9.91 -0.52
CA PHE A 67 -7.18 8.71 0.28
C PHE A 67 -7.07 8.93 1.79
N GLU A 68 -7.93 9.73 2.37
CA GLU A 68 -7.85 10.04 3.79
C GLU A 68 -8.57 9.05 4.69
N ASN A 69 -9.12 7.98 4.13
CA ASN A 69 -9.98 7.10 4.90
C ASN A 69 -9.99 5.68 4.34
N SER A 70 -11.01 4.92 4.68
CA SER A 70 -11.15 3.50 4.36
C SER A 70 -11.13 3.16 2.87
N VAL A 71 -11.23 4.13 1.98
CA VAL A 71 -11.19 3.88 0.54
C VAL A 71 -9.86 3.25 0.12
N VAL A 72 -8.77 3.70 0.72
CA VAL A 72 -7.44 3.17 0.43
C VAL A 72 -7.36 1.67 0.69
N ASP A 73 -8.11 1.18 1.66
CA ASP A 73 -8.11 -0.25 2.01
C ASP A 73 -8.56 -1.14 0.86
N ASP A 74 -9.33 -0.60 -0.09
CA ASP A 74 -9.84 -1.35 -1.23
C ASP A 74 -8.88 -1.39 -2.43
N PHE A 75 -7.79 -0.62 -2.39
CA PHE A 75 -6.87 -0.49 -3.51
C PHE A 75 -5.65 -1.42 -3.47
N ALA A 76 -5.53 -2.21 -2.44
CA ALA A 76 -4.50 -3.23 -2.34
C ALA A 76 -4.88 -4.28 -1.31
N ASP A 77 -4.24 -5.44 -1.40
CA ASP A 77 -4.31 -6.45 -0.35
C ASP A 77 -3.17 -6.17 0.64
N TRP A 78 -3.46 -5.32 1.62
CA TRP A 78 -2.46 -4.81 2.55
C TRP A 78 -1.84 -5.87 3.46
N ASP A 79 -2.50 -7.01 3.63
CA ASP A 79 -1.98 -8.12 4.42
C ASP A 79 -1.02 -9.01 3.62
N HIS A 80 -1.00 -8.86 2.28
CA HIS A 80 -0.22 -9.70 1.39
C HIS A 80 0.58 -8.84 0.41
N PRO A 81 1.70 -8.25 0.83
CA PRO A 81 2.53 -7.46 -0.07
C PRO A 81 3.08 -8.30 -1.21
N LEU A 82 3.29 -7.66 -2.35
CA LEU A 82 3.87 -8.30 -3.52
C LEU A 82 5.34 -8.62 -3.30
N GLU A 83 6.06 -7.70 -2.68
CA GLU A 83 7.49 -7.85 -2.37
C GLU A 83 7.82 -7.20 -1.03
N VAL A 84 8.76 -7.80 -0.34
CA VAL A 84 9.40 -7.23 0.85
C VAL A 84 10.89 -7.40 0.68
N ASN A 85 11.62 -6.31 0.64
CA ASN A 85 13.07 -6.31 0.43
C ASN A 85 13.78 -5.74 1.64
N GLU A 86 14.70 -6.50 2.20
CA GLU A 86 15.55 -6.01 3.29
C GLU A 86 16.56 -5.02 2.74
N GLN A 87 16.67 -3.89 3.41
CA GLN A 87 17.58 -2.81 3.02
C GLN A 87 18.91 -2.85 3.79
#